data_1ebe4ddb07da081deec9638df09b391f
#
_entry.id   1ebe4ddb07da081deec9638df09b391f
#
_cell.length_a   1.000
_cell.length_b   1.000
_cell.length_c   1.000
_cell.angle_alpha   90.00
_cell.angle_beta   90.00
_cell.angle_gamma   90.00
#
_symmetry.space_group_name_H-M   'P 1'
#
loop_
_entity.id
_entity.type
_entity.pdbx_description
1 polymer ?
#
loop_
_entity_poly.entity_id
_entity_poly.type
_entity_poly.pdbx_seq_one_letter_code
_entity_poly.pdbx_strand_id
1 'polypeptide(L)'
;MKIDLSHVQPFLNNDIKKELESRITATYETVFHKTGAGNDFLGWVSLPSEIDEALLADIEKTAADLRRKSDIFVVIGIGGSYLGARAVIEALQNHFAPLTGEKPLIVYAGHNMSEDYLHDLMAILDKKDYSLAVISKSGTTTEPAIAFRILKQHIINKYGEQEAASRIIAITDKARGALKQLANVKGYKTYIVPDDVGGRFSVLTPVGLLPIAMAGIDIRALVKGAIEMEKQCKANPTLDNPVTKAA
;
A
#
# COMPACT_ATOMS: atom_id res chain seq x y z
N MET A 1 1.39 21.00 -4.47
CA MET A 1 2.58 20.98 -3.60
C MET A 1 3.38 22.26 -3.85
N LYS A 2 3.97 22.88 -2.83
CA LYS A 2 4.84 24.04 -2.97
C LYS A 2 6.25 23.65 -2.50
N ILE A 3 7.26 23.87 -3.35
CA ILE A 3 8.67 23.65 -3.03
C ILE A 3 9.34 25.01 -2.98
N ASP A 4 9.97 25.33 -1.87
CA ASP A 4 10.69 26.57 -1.66
C ASP A 4 12.19 26.35 -1.87
N LEU A 5 12.76 26.99 -2.87
CA LEU A 5 14.18 26.93 -3.21
C LEU A 5 14.96 28.17 -2.76
N SER A 6 14.37 29.07 -1.96
CA SER A 6 15.00 30.34 -1.58
C SER A 6 16.40 30.17 -1.00
N HIS A 7 16.62 29.11 -0.21
CA HIS A 7 17.91 28.79 0.39
C HIS A 7 18.91 28.11 -0.55
N VAL A 8 18.45 27.56 -1.69
CA VAL A 8 19.29 26.90 -2.68
C VAL A 8 19.67 27.85 -3.84
N GLN A 9 18.82 28.82 -4.11
CA GLN A 9 19.00 29.81 -5.19
C GLN A 9 20.39 30.48 -5.25
N PRO A 10 21.02 30.89 -4.12
CA PRO A 10 22.35 31.51 -4.15
C PRO A 10 23.46 30.58 -4.68
N PHE A 11 23.25 29.28 -4.67
CA PHE A 11 24.20 28.27 -5.12
C PHE A 11 23.97 27.83 -6.57
N LEU A 12 22.87 28.28 -7.21
CA LEU A 12 22.49 27.92 -8.57
C LEU A 12 22.90 29.06 -9.53
N ASN A 13 24.10 29.00 -10.10
CA ASN A 13 24.49 29.88 -11.16
C ASN A 13 23.86 29.50 -12.54
N ASN A 14 24.01 30.31 -13.56
CA ASN A 14 23.40 30.09 -14.86
C ASN A 14 23.95 28.84 -15.59
N ASP A 15 25.20 28.50 -15.39
CA ASP A 15 25.80 27.33 -16.03
C ASP A 15 25.27 26.03 -15.44
N ILE A 16 25.16 25.98 -14.11
CA ILE A 16 24.52 24.86 -13.41
C ILE A 16 23.04 24.72 -13.85
N LYS A 17 22.30 25.82 -13.96
CA LYS A 17 20.90 25.77 -14.42
C LYS A 17 20.77 25.16 -15.82
N LYS A 18 21.60 25.57 -16.76
CA LYS A 18 21.59 25.05 -18.14
C LYS A 18 21.95 23.56 -18.19
N GLU A 19 22.94 23.14 -17.41
CA GLU A 19 23.30 21.73 -17.30
C GLU A 19 22.13 20.89 -16.73
N LEU A 20 21.51 21.38 -15.65
CA LEU A 20 20.35 20.73 -15.04
C LEU A 20 19.17 20.62 -16.00
N GLU A 21 18.85 21.69 -16.75
CA GLU A 21 17.75 21.67 -17.72
C GLU A 21 17.96 20.61 -18.80
N SER A 22 19.18 20.47 -19.33
CA SER A 22 19.50 19.43 -20.30
C SER A 22 19.33 18.01 -19.72
N ARG A 23 19.83 17.77 -18.50
CA ARG A 23 19.72 16.49 -17.82
C ARG A 23 18.30 16.15 -17.45
N ILE A 24 17.52 17.14 -16.97
CA ILE A 24 16.10 16.99 -16.62
C ILE A 24 15.31 16.52 -17.85
N THR A 25 15.46 17.18 -18.99
CA THR A 25 14.75 16.81 -20.21
C THR A 25 15.08 15.37 -20.62
N ALA A 26 16.35 15.00 -20.67
CA ALA A 26 16.77 13.65 -21.04
C ALA A 26 16.24 12.57 -20.07
N THR A 27 16.28 12.87 -18.77
CA THR A 27 15.78 11.93 -17.73
C THR A 27 14.25 11.81 -17.80
N TYR A 28 13.54 12.92 -18.00
CA TYR A 28 12.10 12.94 -18.17
C TYR A 28 11.66 12.02 -19.33
N GLU A 29 12.27 12.21 -20.51
CA GLU A 29 11.99 11.39 -21.69
C GLU A 29 12.26 9.91 -21.40
N THR A 30 13.36 9.60 -20.72
CA THR A 30 13.71 8.21 -20.34
C THR A 30 12.64 7.58 -19.45
N VAL A 31 12.13 8.30 -18.45
CA VAL A 31 11.12 7.80 -17.51
C VAL A 31 9.76 7.62 -18.18
N PHE A 32 9.27 8.67 -18.88
CA PHE A 32 7.91 8.64 -19.43
C PHE A 32 7.81 7.78 -20.70
N HIS A 33 8.88 7.66 -21.49
CA HIS A 33 8.94 6.71 -22.61
C HIS A 33 9.39 5.31 -22.22
N LYS A 34 9.72 5.09 -20.94
CA LYS A 34 10.12 3.78 -20.40
C LYS A 34 11.30 3.16 -21.15
N THR A 35 12.32 3.97 -21.50
CA THR A 35 13.48 3.52 -22.32
C THR A 35 14.73 3.19 -21.51
N GLY A 36 14.75 3.50 -20.20
CA GLY A 36 15.89 3.26 -19.33
C GLY A 36 15.92 1.87 -18.70
N ALA A 37 17.01 1.56 -18.01
CA ALA A 37 17.13 0.36 -17.21
C ALA A 37 16.06 0.34 -16.10
N GLY A 38 15.42 -0.82 -15.87
CA GLY A 38 14.34 -0.96 -14.89
C GLY A 38 12.96 -0.48 -15.37
N ASN A 39 12.81 -0.28 -16.68
CA ASN A 39 11.56 0.19 -17.30
C ASN A 39 10.36 -0.74 -17.10
N ASP A 40 10.60 -2.03 -16.83
CA ASP A 40 9.61 -3.05 -16.47
C ASP A 40 8.95 -2.81 -15.08
N PHE A 41 9.50 -1.87 -14.27
CA PHE A 41 8.94 -1.49 -12.96
C PHE A 41 8.45 -0.04 -12.89
N LEU A 42 8.05 0.55 -14.00
CA LEU A 42 7.54 1.93 -14.08
C LEU A 42 6.01 2.05 -14.10
N GLY A 43 5.26 1.00 -13.72
CA GLY A 43 3.80 1.07 -13.62
C GLY A 43 3.30 2.16 -12.66
N TRP A 44 4.08 2.48 -11.64
CA TRP A 44 3.74 3.52 -10.66
C TRP A 44 3.65 4.94 -11.25
N VAL A 45 4.30 5.21 -12.39
CA VAL A 45 4.35 6.56 -13.01
C VAL A 45 2.98 7.04 -13.47
N SER A 46 2.14 6.14 -13.98
CA SER A 46 0.77 6.43 -14.44
C SER A 46 -0.31 5.79 -13.58
N LEU A 47 0.08 5.06 -12.54
CA LEU A 47 -0.84 4.35 -11.67
C LEU A 47 -2.03 5.19 -11.16
N PRO A 48 -1.85 6.45 -10.69
CA PRO A 48 -2.97 7.22 -10.14
C PRO A 48 -4.11 7.41 -11.14
N SER A 49 -3.81 7.74 -12.40
CA SER A 49 -4.82 7.93 -13.45
C SER A 49 -5.36 6.63 -14.05
N GLU A 50 -4.71 5.51 -13.82
CA GLU A 50 -5.09 4.18 -14.31
C GLU A 50 -5.88 3.37 -13.28
N ILE A 51 -6.08 3.87 -12.05
CA ILE A 51 -6.88 3.18 -11.04
C ILE A 51 -8.33 3.12 -11.49
N ASP A 52 -8.85 1.89 -11.63
CA ASP A 52 -10.22 1.64 -12.02
C ASP A 52 -11.20 2.04 -10.91
N GLU A 53 -12.24 2.78 -11.27
CA GLU A 53 -13.35 3.17 -10.39
C GLU A 53 -14.05 1.95 -9.77
N ALA A 54 -14.19 0.87 -10.53
CA ALA A 54 -14.76 -0.38 -10.05
C ALA A 54 -13.89 -1.02 -8.95
N LEU A 55 -12.56 -0.90 -9.06
CA LEU A 55 -11.63 -1.36 -8.04
C LEU A 55 -11.78 -0.56 -6.74
N LEU A 56 -11.88 0.77 -6.82
CA LEU A 56 -12.09 1.62 -5.65
C LEU A 56 -13.40 1.28 -4.95
N ALA A 57 -14.49 1.16 -5.70
CA ALA A 57 -15.81 0.79 -5.17
C ALA A 57 -15.80 -0.60 -4.51
N ASP A 58 -15.09 -1.59 -5.09
CA ASP A 58 -14.97 -2.92 -4.51
C ASP A 58 -14.12 -2.94 -3.24
N ILE A 59 -13.05 -2.15 -3.18
CA ILE A 59 -12.23 -1.98 -1.96
C ILE A 59 -13.06 -1.33 -0.85
N GLU A 60 -13.80 -0.26 -1.15
CA GLU A 60 -14.67 0.43 -0.18
C GLU A 60 -15.75 -0.50 0.36
N LYS A 61 -16.41 -1.26 -0.52
CA LYS A 61 -17.39 -2.26 -0.12
C LYS A 61 -16.77 -3.32 0.79
N THR A 62 -15.62 -3.85 0.41
CA THR A 62 -14.90 -4.86 1.22
C THR A 62 -14.52 -4.29 2.58
N ALA A 63 -13.99 -3.08 2.61
CA ALA A 63 -13.64 -2.40 3.85
C ALA A 63 -14.89 -2.18 4.73
N ALA A 64 -16.00 -1.70 4.16
CA ALA A 64 -17.24 -1.51 4.90
C ALA A 64 -17.78 -2.83 5.49
N ASP A 65 -17.73 -3.92 4.74
CA ASP A 65 -18.17 -5.23 5.20
C ASP A 65 -17.31 -5.78 6.34
N LEU A 66 -15.98 -5.65 6.24
CA LEU A 66 -15.06 -6.11 7.27
C LEU A 66 -15.08 -5.21 8.52
N ARG A 67 -15.22 -3.90 8.35
CA ARG A 67 -15.32 -2.94 9.48
C ARG A 67 -16.51 -3.23 10.38
N ARG A 68 -17.66 -3.66 9.82
CA ARG A 68 -18.85 -4.01 10.62
C ARG A 68 -18.65 -5.19 11.55
N LYS A 69 -17.71 -6.07 11.25
CA LYS A 69 -17.50 -7.33 11.97
C LYS A 69 -16.11 -7.47 12.61
N SER A 70 -15.35 -6.36 12.69
CA SER A 70 -13.98 -6.41 13.21
C SER A 70 -13.70 -5.25 14.15
N ASP A 71 -13.18 -5.56 15.32
CA ASP A 71 -12.55 -4.60 16.23
C ASP A 71 -11.10 -4.29 15.82
N ILE A 72 -10.45 -5.29 15.18
CA ILE A 72 -9.06 -5.23 14.75
C ILE A 72 -8.95 -5.69 13.30
N PHE A 73 -8.13 -5.00 12.52
CA PHE A 73 -7.72 -5.46 11.19
C PHE A 73 -6.21 -5.67 11.16
N VAL A 74 -5.80 -6.92 10.94
CA VAL A 74 -4.39 -7.30 10.92
C VAL A 74 -3.86 -7.24 9.48
N VAL A 75 -2.85 -6.43 9.24
CA VAL A 75 -2.14 -6.35 7.97
C VAL A 75 -0.86 -7.16 8.07
N ILE A 76 -0.82 -8.29 7.36
CA ILE A 76 0.33 -9.19 7.35
C ILE A 76 1.18 -8.88 6.12
N GLY A 77 2.38 -8.35 6.33
CA GLY A 77 3.30 -7.97 5.26
C GLY A 77 4.61 -7.43 5.79
N ILE A 78 5.61 -7.28 4.89
CA ILE A 78 6.91 -6.72 5.22
C ILE A 78 7.30 -5.64 4.21
N GLY A 79 8.10 -4.66 4.61
CA GLY A 79 8.59 -3.58 3.75
C GLY A 79 7.45 -2.81 3.09
N GLY A 80 7.49 -2.67 1.76
CA GLY A 80 6.47 -1.96 1.00
C GLY A 80 5.05 -2.52 1.12
N SER A 81 4.90 -3.77 1.54
CA SER A 81 3.60 -4.40 1.73
C SER A 81 2.81 -3.85 2.93
N TYR A 82 3.44 -3.10 3.84
CA TYR A 82 2.71 -2.46 4.95
C TYR A 82 3.13 -1.01 5.21
N LEU A 83 4.39 -0.64 4.95
CA LEU A 83 4.92 0.68 5.33
C LEU A 83 4.19 1.84 4.65
N GLY A 84 3.83 1.69 3.37
CA GLY A 84 3.11 2.75 2.65
C GLY A 84 1.71 3.00 3.24
N ALA A 85 0.96 1.94 3.51
CA ALA A 85 -0.34 2.04 4.19
C ALA A 85 -0.19 2.65 5.59
N ARG A 86 0.79 2.17 6.36
CA ARG A 86 1.09 2.66 7.70
C ARG A 86 1.41 4.15 7.70
N ALA A 87 2.26 4.60 6.78
CA ALA A 87 2.62 6.03 6.67
C ALA A 87 1.39 6.91 6.42
N VAL A 88 0.48 6.52 5.52
CA VAL A 88 -0.75 7.27 5.25
C VAL A 88 -1.69 7.25 6.45
N ILE A 89 -1.88 6.10 7.08
CA ILE A 89 -2.76 5.94 8.24
C ILE A 89 -2.24 6.79 9.42
N GLU A 90 -0.97 6.69 9.76
CA GLU A 90 -0.36 7.47 10.85
C GLU A 90 -0.37 8.98 10.56
N ALA A 91 -0.28 9.40 9.29
CA ALA A 91 -0.33 10.82 8.92
C ALA A 91 -1.73 11.43 8.99
N LEU A 92 -2.79 10.64 8.75
CA LEU A 92 -4.15 11.14 8.57
C LEU A 92 -5.10 10.75 9.72
N GLN A 93 -4.79 9.73 10.49
CA GLN A 93 -5.60 9.28 11.60
C GLN A 93 -5.28 10.08 12.87
N ASN A 94 -6.27 10.18 13.77
CA ASN A 94 -6.04 10.72 15.10
C ASN A 94 -4.98 9.89 15.85
N HIS A 95 -3.95 10.53 16.39
CA HIS A 95 -2.88 9.85 17.14
C HIS A 95 -3.41 9.05 18.34
N PHE A 96 -4.55 9.43 18.88
CA PHE A 96 -5.21 8.78 20.01
C PHE A 96 -6.37 7.85 19.57
N ALA A 97 -6.51 7.54 18.29
CA ALA A 97 -7.55 6.64 17.78
C ALA A 97 -7.69 5.33 18.58
N PRO A 98 -6.60 4.67 19.04
CA PRO A 98 -6.73 3.49 19.90
C PRO A 98 -7.48 3.73 21.21
N LEU A 99 -7.50 4.96 21.71
CA LEU A 99 -8.16 5.35 22.97
C LEU A 99 -9.58 5.88 22.75
N THR A 100 -9.94 6.30 21.55
CA THR A 100 -11.26 6.87 21.22
C THR A 100 -12.30 5.81 20.90
N GLY A 101 -11.91 4.55 20.81
CA GLY A 101 -12.81 3.45 20.45
C GLY A 101 -13.13 3.37 18.97
N GLU A 102 -12.43 4.11 18.11
CA GLU A 102 -12.53 3.99 16.65
C GLU A 102 -12.15 2.59 16.20
N LYS A 103 -12.97 1.98 15.35
CA LYS A 103 -12.80 0.60 14.87
C LYS A 103 -12.81 0.53 13.35
N PRO A 104 -12.06 -0.45 12.80
CA PRO A 104 -11.11 -1.35 13.46
C PRO A 104 -9.78 -0.66 13.77
N LEU A 105 -9.10 -1.10 14.81
CA LEU A 105 -7.70 -0.78 15.03
C LEU A 105 -6.84 -1.51 13.99
N ILE A 106 -5.98 -0.80 13.29
CA ILE A 106 -5.06 -1.40 12.31
C ILE A 106 -3.79 -1.87 13.04
N VAL A 107 -3.48 -3.15 12.92
CA VAL A 107 -2.32 -3.80 13.52
C VAL A 107 -1.50 -4.47 12.43
N TYR A 108 -0.18 -4.48 12.58
CA TYR A 108 0.74 -5.04 11.59
C TYR A 108 1.39 -6.30 12.12
N ALA A 109 1.54 -7.33 11.26
CA ALA A 109 2.22 -8.58 11.59
C ALA A 109 3.09 -9.04 10.41
N GLY A 110 4.05 -9.95 10.66
CA GLY A 110 4.93 -10.46 9.62
C GLY A 110 5.99 -9.47 9.15
N HIS A 111 6.23 -8.39 9.89
CA HIS A 111 7.33 -7.45 9.69
C HIS A 111 8.52 -7.74 10.62
N ASN A 112 8.34 -8.67 11.53
CA ASN A 112 9.36 -9.23 12.41
C ASN A 112 9.05 -10.72 12.66
N MET A 113 9.96 -11.43 13.33
CA MET A 113 9.84 -12.85 13.69
C MET A 113 9.81 -13.05 15.20
N SER A 114 9.42 -12.04 15.99
CA SER A 114 9.32 -12.14 17.43
C SER A 114 8.15 -13.04 17.82
N GLU A 115 8.44 -14.09 18.58
CA GLU A 115 7.41 -14.97 19.16
C GLU A 115 6.59 -14.24 20.22
N ASP A 116 7.23 -13.39 21.05
CA ASP A 116 6.54 -12.57 22.05
C ASP A 116 5.51 -11.64 21.41
N TYR A 117 5.89 -10.97 20.30
CA TYR A 117 4.98 -10.10 19.58
C TYR A 117 3.75 -10.86 19.08
N LEU A 118 3.94 -12.04 18.48
CA LEU A 118 2.83 -12.85 17.98
C LEU A 118 1.98 -13.42 19.11
N HIS A 119 2.61 -13.81 20.23
CA HIS A 119 1.91 -14.27 21.42
C HIS A 119 0.98 -13.18 21.98
N ASP A 120 1.51 -11.98 22.20
CA ASP A 120 0.74 -10.85 22.71
C ASP A 120 -0.39 -10.44 21.75
N LEU A 121 -0.12 -10.46 20.45
CA LEU A 121 -1.14 -10.19 19.43
C LEU A 121 -2.26 -11.23 19.51
N MET A 122 -1.95 -12.52 19.56
CA MET A 122 -2.96 -13.58 19.64
C MET A 122 -3.80 -13.45 20.92
N ALA A 123 -3.19 -13.13 22.06
CA ALA A 123 -3.91 -12.90 23.32
C ALA A 123 -4.95 -11.76 23.25
N ILE A 124 -4.70 -10.76 22.41
CA ILE A 124 -5.68 -9.70 22.11
C ILE A 124 -6.74 -10.21 21.14
N LEU A 125 -6.34 -10.92 20.09
CA LEU A 125 -7.23 -11.46 19.06
C LEU A 125 -8.19 -12.53 19.60
N ASP A 126 -7.85 -13.22 20.68
CA ASP A 126 -8.76 -14.10 21.42
C ASP A 126 -10.00 -13.35 21.94
N LYS A 127 -9.80 -12.10 22.40
CA LYS A 127 -10.81 -11.28 23.07
C LYS A 127 -11.57 -10.32 22.15
N LYS A 128 -11.06 -10.09 20.93
CA LYS A 128 -11.59 -9.10 19.99
C LYS A 128 -11.94 -9.74 18.67
N ASP A 129 -12.99 -9.26 18.02
CA ASP A 129 -13.29 -9.69 16.66
C ASP A 129 -12.29 -9.07 15.67
N TYR A 130 -11.87 -9.89 14.70
CA TYR A 130 -10.87 -9.42 13.75
C TYR A 130 -11.02 -10.02 12.35
N SER A 131 -10.43 -9.32 11.40
CA SER A 131 -10.18 -9.78 10.04
C SER A 131 -8.73 -9.48 9.67
N LEU A 132 -8.24 -10.07 8.60
CA LEU A 132 -6.86 -9.84 8.19
C LEU A 132 -6.68 -9.73 6.67
N ALA A 133 -5.66 -8.99 6.26
CA ALA A 133 -5.12 -9.02 4.92
C ALA A 133 -3.71 -9.63 4.96
N VAL A 134 -3.44 -10.60 4.09
CA VAL A 134 -2.10 -11.12 3.84
C VAL A 134 -1.60 -10.58 2.50
N ILE A 135 -0.46 -9.89 2.54
CA ILE A 135 0.09 -9.14 1.41
C ILE A 135 1.46 -9.71 1.05
N SER A 136 1.50 -10.47 -0.02
CA SER A 136 2.75 -11.03 -0.54
C SER A 136 2.60 -11.38 -2.02
N LYS A 137 3.38 -10.72 -2.89
CA LYS A 137 3.34 -10.97 -4.34
C LYS A 137 3.75 -12.41 -4.65
N SER A 138 4.89 -12.87 -4.16
CA SER A 138 5.36 -14.24 -4.37
C SER A 138 4.62 -15.28 -3.52
N GLY A 139 4.08 -14.88 -2.36
CA GLY A 139 3.52 -15.79 -1.36
C GLY A 139 4.57 -16.63 -0.61
N THR A 140 5.86 -16.35 -0.81
CA THR A 140 6.98 -17.14 -0.26
C THR A 140 7.91 -16.34 0.64
N THR A 141 7.65 -15.04 0.84
CA THR A 141 8.43 -14.22 1.80
C THR A 141 8.24 -14.79 3.20
N THR A 142 9.34 -15.12 3.86
CA THR A 142 9.37 -15.97 5.06
C THR A 142 8.57 -15.37 6.22
N GLU A 143 8.80 -14.11 6.56
CA GLU A 143 8.21 -13.46 7.73
C GLU A 143 6.68 -13.36 7.62
N PRO A 144 6.10 -12.83 6.52
CA PRO A 144 4.65 -12.85 6.32
C PRO A 144 4.06 -14.26 6.23
N ALA A 145 4.81 -15.22 5.65
CA ALA A 145 4.33 -16.59 5.52
C ALA A 145 4.19 -17.30 6.89
N ILE A 146 5.16 -17.09 7.79
CA ILE A 146 5.12 -17.60 9.16
C ILE A 146 3.96 -16.97 9.93
N ALA A 147 3.89 -15.63 9.94
CA ALA A 147 2.83 -14.90 10.62
C ALA A 147 1.44 -15.32 10.09
N PHE A 148 1.29 -15.42 8.77
CA PHE A 148 0.03 -15.85 8.16
C PHE A 148 -0.32 -17.30 8.52
N ARG A 149 0.65 -18.21 8.54
CA ARG A 149 0.39 -19.61 8.93
C ARG A 149 -0.19 -19.70 10.34
N ILE A 150 0.37 -18.95 11.29
CA ILE A 150 -0.06 -18.92 12.69
C ILE A 150 -1.45 -18.26 12.79
N LEU A 151 -1.61 -17.06 12.26
CA LEU A 151 -2.87 -16.29 12.36
C LEU A 151 -4.00 -16.93 11.55
N LYS A 152 -3.70 -17.62 10.45
CA LYS A 152 -4.68 -18.40 9.70
C LYS A 152 -5.25 -19.53 10.55
N GLN A 153 -4.41 -20.28 11.29
CA GLN A 153 -4.90 -21.33 12.16
C GLN A 153 -5.72 -20.75 13.31
N HIS A 154 -5.27 -19.63 13.88
CA HIS A 154 -5.97 -18.94 14.95
C HIS A 154 -7.37 -18.47 14.52
N ILE A 155 -7.50 -17.83 13.35
CA ILE A 155 -8.80 -17.32 12.86
C ILE A 155 -9.76 -18.47 12.52
N ILE A 156 -9.25 -19.58 11.98
CA ILE A 156 -10.04 -20.78 11.72
C ILE A 156 -10.54 -21.40 13.04
N ASN A 157 -9.69 -21.51 14.03
CA ASN A 157 -10.07 -22.04 15.35
C ASN A 157 -11.15 -21.18 16.01
N LYS A 158 -11.07 -19.86 15.84
CA LYS A 158 -12.02 -18.91 16.43
C LYS A 158 -13.38 -18.88 15.74
N TYR A 159 -13.40 -18.89 14.38
CA TYR A 159 -14.63 -18.64 13.62
C TYR A 159 -15.10 -19.83 12.78
N GLY A 160 -14.32 -20.90 12.69
CA GLY A 160 -14.54 -21.98 11.71
C GLY A 160 -14.08 -21.62 10.30
N GLU A 161 -13.93 -22.62 9.44
CA GLU A 161 -13.36 -22.48 8.07
C GLU A 161 -14.11 -21.46 7.22
N GLN A 162 -15.44 -21.52 7.20
CA GLN A 162 -16.26 -20.70 6.30
C GLN A 162 -16.22 -19.21 6.68
N GLU A 163 -16.43 -18.88 7.96
CA GLU A 163 -16.38 -17.48 8.41
C GLU A 163 -14.96 -16.94 8.37
N ALA A 164 -13.94 -17.74 8.72
CA ALA A 164 -12.54 -17.36 8.57
C ALA A 164 -12.20 -16.99 7.12
N ALA A 165 -12.68 -17.76 6.14
CA ALA A 165 -12.45 -17.45 4.73
C ALA A 165 -13.04 -16.07 4.33
N SER A 166 -14.18 -15.69 4.89
CA SER A 166 -14.82 -14.40 4.66
C SER A 166 -14.11 -13.21 5.34
N ARG A 167 -13.21 -13.48 6.30
CA ARG A 167 -12.44 -12.49 7.06
C ARG A 167 -10.99 -12.35 6.59
N ILE A 168 -10.56 -13.19 5.64
CA ILE A 168 -9.20 -13.20 5.09
C ILE A 168 -9.23 -12.60 3.68
N ILE A 169 -8.43 -11.56 3.48
CA ILE A 169 -8.17 -10.99 2.15
C ILE A 169 -6.74 -11.32 1.74
N ALA A 170 -6.54 -11.87 0.55
CA ALA A 170 -5.22 -12.12 0.00
C ALA A 170 -4.87 -11.08 -1.07
N ILE A 171 -3.83 -10.29 -0.87
CA ILE A 171 -3.32 -9.33 -1.84
C ILE A 171 -2.01 -9.91 -2.40
N THR A 172 -2.07 -10.41 -3.64
CA THR A 172 -1.02 -11.27 -4.19
C THR A 172 -0.92 -11.16 -5.70
N ASP A 173 -0.12 -12.02 -6.32
CA ASP A 173 0.01 -12.11 -7.78
C ASP A 173 -1.32 -12.47 -8.45
N LYS A 174 -1.47 -12.06 -9.70
CA LYS A 174 -2.66 -12.30 -10.52
C LYS A 174 -2.94 -13.80 -10.73
N ALA A 175 -1.90 -14.58 -11.00
CA ALA A 175 -2.03 -15.95 -11.47
C ALA A 175 -1.14 -16.97 -10.73
N ARG A 176 -0.02 -16.53 -10.14
CA ARG A 176 1.05 -17.40 -9.63
C ARG A 176 1.31 -17.21 -8.14
N GLY A 177 2.09 -18.12 -7.56
CA GLY A 177 2.56 -18.05 -6.18
C GLY A 177 1.73 -18.86 -5.19
N ALA A 178 2.36 -19.23 -4.08
CA ALA A 178 1.76 -20.08 -3.05
C ALA A 178 0.52 -19.45 -2.41
N LEU A 179 0.56 -18.15 -2.17
CA LEU A 179 -0.59 -17.43 -1.60
C LEU A 179 -1.78 -17.40 -2.57
N LYS A 180 -1.55 -17.21 -3.87
CA LYS A 180 -2.62 -17.24 -4.88
C LYS A 180 -3.28 -18.62 -4.97
N GLN A 181 -2.47 -19.67 -4.98
CA GLN A 181 -3.00 -21.05 -4.98
C GLN A 181 -3.83 -21.32 -3.73
N LEU A 182 -3.32 -20.97 -2.55
CA LEU A 182 -4.05 -21.14 -1.29
C LEU A 182 -5.36 -20.35 -1.28
N ALA A 183 -5.35 -19.10 -1.74
CA ALA A 183 -6.54 -18.26 -1.80
C ALA A 183 -7.62 -18.85 -2.71
N ASN A 184 -7.23 -19.40 -3.85
CA ASN A 184 -8.17 -20.07 -4.76
C ASN A 184 -8.79 -21.32 -4.12
N VAL A 185 -7.98 -22.16 -3.46
CA VAL A 185 -8.46 -23.39 -2.80
C VAL A 185 -9.37 -23.09 -1.60
N LYS A 186 -9.06 -22.05 -0.83
CA LYS A 186 -9.80 -21.69 0.40
C LYS A 186 -10.93 -20.67 0.16
N GLY A 187 -11.07 -20.14 -1.05
CA GLY A 187 -12.12 -19.18 -1.39
C GLY A 187 -11.88 -17.79 -0.77
N TYR A 188 -10.64 -17.41 -0.51
CA TYR A 188 -10.33 -16.07 -0.02
C TYR A 188 -10.58 -15.02 -1.10
N LYS A 189 -11.15 -13.88 -0.73
CA LYS A 189 -11.20 -12.73 -1.64
C LYS A 189 -9.78 -12.27 -1.96
N THR A 190 -9.52 -12.03 -3.25
CA THR A 190 -8.18 -11.66 -3.71
C THR A 190 -8.15 -10.29 -4.36
N TYR A 191 -7.06 -9.55 -4.13
CA TYR A 191 -6.66 -8.38 -4.91
C TYR A 191 -5.28 -8.60 -5.53
N ILE A 192 -5.03 -7.89 -6.63
CA ILE A 192 -3.83 -8.08 -7.44
C ILE A 192 -2.79 -7.03 -7.05
N VAL A 193 -1.55 -7.47 -6.89
CA VAL A 193 -0.36 -6.61 -6.89
C VAL A 193 0.11 -6.51 -8.34
N PRO A 194 0.09 -5.32 -8.98
CA PRO A 194 0.54 -5.16 -10.36
C PRO A 194 1.98 -5.64 -10.56
N ASP A 195 2.27 -6.24 -11.72
CA ASP A 195 3.58 -6.81 -11.99
C ASP A 195 4.67 -5.75 -12.17
N ASP A 196 4.30 -4.63 -12.73
CA ASP A 196 5.16 -3.49 -13.04
C ASP A 196 5.24 -2.44 -11.92
N VAL A 197 4.65 -2.72 -10.74
CA VAL A 197 4.74 -1.87 -9.56
C VAL A 197 5.59 -2.55 -8.49
N GLY A 198 6.73 -1.95 -8.18
CA GLY A 198 7.60 -2.40 -7.09
C GLY A 198 6.98 -2.16 -5.71
N GLY A 199 7.36 -2.97 -4.72
CA GLY A 199 6.79 -2.89 -3.36
C GLY A 199 6.84 -1.50 -2.72
N ARG A 200 7.91 -0.74 -2.98
CA ARG A 200 8.11 0.62 -2.45
C ARG A 200 7.20 1.68 -3.08
N PHE A 201 6.52 1.36 -4.18
CA PHE A 201 5.64 2.26 -4.94
C PHE A 201 4.18 1.79 -4.90
N SER A 202 3.84 0.80 -4.05
CA SER A 202 2.57 0.07 -4.10
C SER A 202 1.44 0.69 -3.26
N VAL A 203 1.65 1.81 -2.59
CA VAL A 203 0.64 2.41 -1.69
C VAL A 203 -0.69 2.73 -2.38
N LEU A 204 -0.67 3.11 -3.65
CA LEU A 204 -1.86 3.39 -4.47
C LEU A 204 -2.40 2.14 -5.20
N THR A 205 -1.88 0.95 -4.92
CA THR A 205 -2.47 -0.32 -5.31
C THR A 205 -3.35 -0.86 -4.17
N PRO A 206 -4.07 -1.98 -4.34
CA PRO A 206 -4.79 -2.62 -3.24
C PRO A 206 -3.94 -2.91 -1.99
N VAL A 207 -2.60 -3.00 -2.15
CA VAL A 207 -1.64 -3.15 -1.04
C VAL A 207 -1.78 -2.06 0.01
N GLY A 208 -1.92 -0.81 -0.43
CA GLY A 208 -2.12 0.33 0.48
C GLY A 208 -3.59 0.72 0.62
N LEU A 209 -4.35 0.73 -0.49
CA LEU A 209 -5.71 1.25 -0.49
C LEU A 209 -6.66 0.47 0.44
N LEU A 210 -6.54 -0.88 0.51
CA LEU A 210 -7.42 -1.65 1.40
C LEU A 210 -7.15 -1.36 2.89
N PRO A 211 -5.93 -1.42 3.42
CA PRO A 211 -5.67 -1.05 4.80
C PRO A 211 -6.05 0.40 5.13
N ILE A 212 -5.85 1.34 4.20
CA ILE A 212 -6.21 2.75 4.35
C ILE A 212 -7.74 2.90 4.46
N ALA A 213 -8.50 2.23 3.59
CA ALA A 213 -9.96 2.19 3.66
C ALA A 213 -10.45 1.52 4.95
N MET A 214 -9.77 0.45 5.41
CA MET A 214 -10.05 -0.20 6.69
C MET A 214 -9.85 0.75 7.88
N ALA A 215 -8.90 1.67 7.81
CA ALA A 215 -8.71 2.73 8.81
C ALA A 215 -9.79 3.85 8.75
N GLY A 216 -10.70 3.80 7.76
CA GLY A 216 -11.78 4.78 7.59
C GLY A 216 -11.35 6.05 6.86
N ILE A 217 -10.21 6.04 6.21
CA ILE A 217 -9.69 7.16 5.43
C ILE A 217 -10.28 7.10 4.02
N ASP A 218 -10.65 8.26 3.47
CA ASP A 218 -11.19 8.41 2.12
C ASP A 218 -10.10 8.14 1.06
N ILE A 219 -10.14 6.93 0.48
CA ILE A 219 -9.19 6.52 -0.56
C ILE A 219 -9.43 7.25 -1.89
N ARG A 220 -10.64 7.75 -2.15
CA ARG A 220 -10.94 8.53 -3.36
C ARG A 220 -10.29 9.91 -3.30
N ALA A 221 -10.35 10.57 -2.15
CA ALA A 221 -9.65 11.83 -1.95
C ALA A 221 -8.13 11.66 -2.09
N LEU A 222 -7.58 10.54 -1.56
CA LEU A 222 -6.16 10.20 -1.71
C LEU A 222 -5.78 10.01 -3.19
N VAL A 223 -6.53 9.20 -3.93
CA VAL A 223 -6.30 8.95 -5.36
C VAL A 223 -6.46 10.22 -6.18
N LYS A 224 -7.47 11.03 -5.90
CA LYS A 224 -7.69 12.33 -6.57
C LYS A 224 -6.46 13.24 -6.41
N GLY A 225 -5.94 13.35 -5.19
CA GLY A 225 -4.72 14.14 -4.93
C GLY A 225 -3.51 13.61 -5.70
N ALA A 226 -3.38 12.28 -5.81
CA ALA A 226 -2.33 11.64 -6.59
C ALA A 226 -2.47 11.92 -8.10
N ILE A 227 -3.70 11.87 -8.66
CA ILE A 227 -3.97 12.21 -10.06
C ILE A 227 -3.61 13.69 -10.35
N GLU A 228 -3.96 14.60 -9.44
CA GLU A 228 -3.61 16.02 -9.59
C GLU A 228 -2.09 16.21 -9.58
N MET A 229 -1.37 15.49 -8.72
CA MET A 229 0.09 15.53 -8.70
C MET A 229 0.72 14.90 -9.94
N GLU A 230 0.20 13.77 -10.42
CA GLU A 230 0.63 13.13 -11.66
C GLU A 230 0.54 14.09 -12.84
N LYS A 231 -0.57 14.84 -12.97
CA LYS A 231 -0.72 15.86 -14.01
C LYS A 231 0.36 16.95 -13.92
N GLN A 232 0.68 17.40 -12.72
CA GLN A 232 1.75 18.38 -12.51
C GLN A 232 3.13 17.79 -12.86
N CYS A 233 3.38 16.52 -12.52
CA CYS A 233 4.62 15.84 -12.84
C CYS A 233 4.81 15.62 -14.34
N LYS A 234 3.72 15.33 -15.06
CA LYS A 234 3.71 15.16 -16.52
C LYS A 234 3.73 16.48 -17.31
N ALA A 235 3.57 17.62 -16.65
CA ALA A 235 3.74 18.92 -17.29
C ALA A 235 5.20 19.14 -17.70
N ASN A 236 5.46 20.16 -18.54
CA ASN A 236 6.78 20.46 -19.12
C ASN A 236 7.94 20.18 -18.14
N PRO A 237 9.00 19.47 -18.57
CA PRO A 237 10.17 19.16 -17.76
C PRO A 237 11.09 20.38 -17.65
N THR A 238 10.66 21.41 -16.96
CA THR A 238 11.43 22.63 -16.68
C THR A 238 11.84 22.69 -15.22
N LEU A 239 12.77 23.57 -14.88
CA LEU A 239 13.15 23.85 -13.49
C LEU A 239 11.97 24.35 -12.62
N ASP A 240 10.85 24.72 -13.22
CA ASP A 240 9.64 25.13 -12.50
C ASP A 240 8.69 23.97 -12.17
N ASN A 241 8.90 22.80 -12.77
CA ASN A 241 8.12 21.63 -12.46
C ASN A 241 8.37 21.16 -11.02
N PRO A 242 7.33 20.81 -10.23
CA PRO A 242 7.49 20.36 -8.83
C PRO A 242 8.43 19.17 -8.66
N VAL A 243 8.44 18.23 -9.62
CA VAL A 243 9.32 17.04 -9.57
C VAL A 243 10.78 17.46 -9.72
N THR A 244 11.08 18.29 -10.72
CA THR A 244 12.45 18.73 -10.98
C THR A 244 12.98 19.67 -9.90
N LYS A 245 12.08 20.43 -9.24
CA LYS A 245 12.44 21.20 -8.04
C LYS A 245 12.77 20.33 -6.83
N ALA A 246 12.20 19.13 -6.74
CA ALA A 246 12.42 18.21 -5.64
C ALA A 246 13.67 17.35 -5.83
N ALA A 247 14.07 17.10 -7.07
CA ALA A 247 15.24 16.32 -7.47
C ALA A 247 16.53 17.16 -7.42
#